data_a9bd44f641a55ca86a0bf81328bd3147
#
_entry.id   a9bd44f641a55ca86a0bf81328bd3147
#
_cell.length_a   1.000
_cell.length_b   1.000
_cell.length_c   1.000
_cell.angle_alpha   90.00
_cell.angle_beta   90.00
_cell.angle_gamma   90.00
#
_symmetry.space_group_name_H-M   'P 1'
#
loop_
_entity.id
_entity.type
_entity.pdbx_description
1 polymer ?
#
loop_
_entity_poly.entity_id
_entity_poly.type
_entity_poly.pdbx_seq_one_letter_code
_entity_poly.pdbx_strand_id
1 'polypeptide(L)'
;MLDPILVVHDAERLIMTISSSLNASVAGLTTTAGQLATISDNIANSSTYGYKLASADFHSMVNNTGSGLYTAGGVTLSVTRLIDQSAALIATANPTDLAVRGSGFLPVTSLSAIGSGEMPMELAT
;
A
#
# COMPACT_ATOMS: atom_id res chain seq x y z
N MET A 1 29.25 43.91 -13.38
CA MET A 1 28.80 44.07 -12.00
C MET A 1 27.49 43.27 -11.95
N LEU A 2 27.49 42.05 -11.37
CA LEU A 2 26.33 41.18 -11.32
C LEU A 2 25.32 41.79 -10.34
N ASP A 3 24.06 41.85 -10.76
CA ASP A 3 22.99 42.45 -9.99
C ASP A 3 22.72 41.50 -8.76
N PRO A 4 22.87 42.00 -7.53
CA PRO A 4 22.73 41.18 -6.34
C PRO A 4 21.34 40.52 -6.20
N ILE A 5 20.32 41.10 -6.80
CA ILE A 5 18.95 40.57 -6.82
C ILE A 5 18.86 39.32 -7.68
N LEU A 6 19.61 39.23 -8.79
CA LEU A 6 19.63 38.07 -9.67
C LEU A 6 20.28 36.86 -8.98
N VAL A 7 21.36 37.08 -8.24
CA VAL A 7 22.10 36.03 -7.51
C VAL A 7 21.28 35.45 -6.38
N VAL A 8 20.49 36.25 -5.67
CA VAL A 8 19.59 35.75 -4.59
C VAL A 8 18.45 34.92 -5.17
N HIS A 9 17.87 35.30 -6.30
CA HIS A 9 16.79 34.54 -6.95
C HIS A 9 17.25 33.17 -7.44
N ASP A 10 18.47 33.06 -7.97
CA ASP A 10 19.02 31.77 -8.42
C ASP A 10 19.38 30.88 -7.23
N ALA A 11 19.85 31.43 -6.13
CA ALA A 11 20.13 30.68 -4.92
C ALA A 11 18.85 30.08 -4.28
N GLU A 12 17.77 30.84 -4.22
CA GLU A 12 16.48 30.37 -3.73
C GLU A 12 15.90 29.23 -4.61
N ARG A 13 16.03 29.35 -5.93
CA ARG A 13 15.62 28.29 -6.87
C ARG A 13 16.41 27.00 -6.68
N LEU A 14 17.73 27.10 -6.48
CA LEU A 14 18.60 25.93 -6.23
C LEU A 14 18.23 25.24 -4.91
N ILE A 15 17.95 25.99 -3.85
CA ILE A 15 17.55 25.44 -2.55
C ILE A 15 16.22 24.70 -2.66
N MET A 16 15.24 25.23 -3.39
CA MET A 16 13.94 24.59 -3.60
C MET A 16 14.08 23.28 -4.38
N THR A 17 14.93 23.21 -5.41
CA THR A 17 15.16 21.98 -6.19
C THR A 17 15.89 20.89 -5.39
N ILE A 18 16.87 21.26 -4.58
CA ILE A 18 17.59 20.32 -3.69
C ILE A 18 16.63 19.76 -2.65
N SER A 19 15.80 20.62 -2.04
CA SER A 19 14.83 20.20 -1.04
C SER A 19 13.78 19.25 -1.63
N SER A 20 13.27 19.52 -2.84
CA SER A 20 12.32 18.63 -3.51
C SER A 20 12.95 17.28 -3.88
N SER A 21 14.20 17.29 -4.33
CA SER A 21 14.95 16.07 -4.65
C SER A 21 15.20 15.21 -3.41
N LEU A 22 15.53 15.84 -2.29
CA LEU A 22 15.72 15.15 -1.02
C LEU A 22 14.41 14.53 -0.52
N ASN A 23 13.30 15.28 -0.56
CA ASN A 23 11.99 14.78 -0.20
C ASN A 23 11.55 13.61 -1.10
N ALA A 24 11.77 13.70 -2.40
CA ALA A 24 11.48 12.61 -3.34
C ALA A 24 12.32 11.36 -3.05
N SER A 25 13.58 11.54 -2.66
CA SER A 25 14.46 10.42 -2.27
C SER A 25 13.98 9.74 -0.98
N VAL A 26 13.58 10.51 0.02
CA VAL A 26 13.00 9.99 1.27
C VAL A 26 11.69 9.26 0.99
N ALA A 27 10.82 9.83 0.13
CA ALA A 27 9.59 9.16 -0.29
C ALA A 27 9.87 7.82 -0.99
N GLY A 28 10.86 7.79 -1.89
CA GLY A 28 11.30 6.56 -2.57
C GLY A 28 11.80 5.50 -1.59
N LEU A 29 12.62 5.89 -0.64
CA LEU A 29 13.15 4.97 0.38
C LEU A 29 12.03 4.41 1.28
N THR A 30 11.12 5.27 1.74
CA THR A 30 9.97 4.88 2.56
C THR A 30 9.05 3.92 1.80
N THR A 31 8.81 4.20 0.53
CA THR A 31 7.98 3.36 -0.35
C THR A 31 8.61 1.98 -0.57
N THR A 32 9.92 1.93 -0.80
CA THR A 32 10.67 0.67 -0.94
C THR A 32 10.65 -0.14 0.36
N ALA A 33 10.78 0.52 1.51
CA ALA A 33 10.66 -0.14 2.81
C ALA A 33 9.26 -0.74 3.02
N GLY A 34 8.20 -0.02 2.62
CA GLY A 34 6.83 -0.53 2.65
C GLY A 34 6.61 -1.73 1.71
N GLN A 35 7.19 -1.72 0.51
CA GLN A 35 7.16 -2.87 -0.39
C GLN A 35 7.86 -4.09 0.24
N LEU A 36 9.04 -3.88 0.83
CA LEU A 36 9.77 -4.95 1.51
C LEU A 36 8.95 -5.53 2.67
N ALA A 37 8.27 -4.69 3.44
CA ALA A 37 7.38 -5.14 4.51
C ALA A 37 6.22 -5.98 3.96
N THR A 38 5.60 -5.58 2.84
CA THR A 38 4.53 -6.34 2.17
C THR A 38 5.03 -7.70 1.68
N ILE A 39 6.22 -7.76 1.07
CA ILE A 39 6.83 -9.02 0.63
C ILE A 39 7.13 -9.92 1.84
N SER A 40 7.68 -9.35 2.91
CA SER A 40 7.99 -10.09 4.14
C SER A 40 6.74 -10.68 4.78
N ASP A 41 5.64 -9.93 4.81
CA ASP A 41 4.34 -10.39 5.31
C ASP A 41 3.80 -11.55 4.46
N ASN A 42 3.88 -11.45 3.14
CA ASN A 42 3.50 -12.50 2.21
C ASN A 42 4.33 -13.79 2.41
N ILE A 43 5.64 -13.66 2.62
CA ILE A 43 6.53 -14.80 2.88
C ILE A 43 6.20 -15.44 4.23
N ALA A 44 6.06 -14.64 5.28
CA ALA A 44 5.75 -15.10 6.62
C ALA A 44 4.43 -15.89 6.66
N ASN A 45 3.45 -15.49 5.84
CA ASN A 45 2.13 -16.09 5.79
C ASN A 45 1.94 -17.08 4.64
N SER A 46 3.00 -17.44 3.90
CA SER A 46 2.91 -18.34 2.74
C SER A 46 2.31 -19.71 3.06
N SER A 47 2.41 -20.17 4.32
CA SER A 47 1.83 -21.43 4.81
C SER A 47 0.56 -21.23 5.66
N THR A 48 0.05 -20.00 5.78
CA THR A 48 -1.15 -19.70 6.56
C THR A 48 -2.39 -19.99 5.72
N TYR A 49 -3.29 -20.84 6.22
CA TYR A 49 -4.55 -21.13 5.53
C TYR A 49 -5.42 -19.89 5.43
N GLY A 50 -6.00 -19.67 4.23
CA GLY A 50 -6.87 -18.53 3.98
C GLY A 50 -6.16 -17.18 3.84
N TYR A 51 -4.83 -17.14 3.90
CA TYR A 51 -4.09 -15.91 3.70
C TYR A 51 -4.29 -15.38 2.27
N LYS A 52 -4.58 -14.10 2.17
CA LYS A 52 -4.70 -13.38 0.89
C LYS A 52 -3.47 -12.52 0.68
N LEU A 53 -2.85 -12.71 -0.49
CA LEU A 53 -1.64 -12.00 -0.88
C LEU A 53 -1.88 -10.49 -0.91
N ALA A 54 -0.92 -9.72 -0.39
CA ALA A 54 -0.90 -8.28 -0.54
C ALA A 54 0.02 -7.89 -1.70
N SER A 55 -0.46 -7.00 -2.57
CA SER A 55 0.32 -6.38 -3.65
C SER A 55 0.63 -4.93 -3.29
N ALA A 56 1.86 -4.52 -3.56
CA ALA A 56 2.34 -3.17 -3.34
C ALA A 56 2.61 -2.49 -4.69
N ASP A 57 1.85 -1.45 -4.98
CA ASP A 57 1.93 -0.71 -6.24
C ASP A 57 2.47 0.70 -6.00
N PHE A 58 3.37 1.14 -6.88
CA PHE A 58 3.98 2.46 -6.82
C PHE A 58 3.25 3.43 -7.75
N HIS A 59 2.92 4.60 -7.20
CA HIS A 59 2.32 5.69 -7.97
C HIS A 59 3.23 6.90 -7.93
N SER A 60 3.60 7.42 -9.11
CA SER A 60 4.37 8.66 -9.20
C SER A 60 3.52 9.85 -8.82
N MET A 61 4.06 10.73 -7.98
CA MET A 61 3.46 12.02 -7.71
C MET A 61 3.86 13.00 -8.81
N VAL A 62 2.87 13.54 -9.53
CA VAL A 62 3.08 14.52 -10.60
C VAL A 62 2.95 15.92 -10.04
N ASN A 63 4.04 16.68 -10.09
CA ASN A 63 4.04 18.11 -9.82
C ASN A 63 3.86 18.86 -11.14
N ASN A 64 2.79 19.63 -11.26
CA ASN A 64 2.58 20.51 -12.41
C ASN A 64 3.46 21.76 -12.27
N THR A 65 4.64 21.71 -12.86
CA THR A 65 5.53 22.87 -12.95
C THR A 65 5.32 23.59 -14.28
N GLY A 66 4.40 24.54 -14.32
CA GLY A 66 4.11 25.35 -15.52
C GLY A 66 5.24 26.28 -15.99
N SER A 67 6.41 26.25 -15.37
CA SER A 67 7.53 27.19 -15.60
C SER A 67 8.80 26.55 -16.15
N GLY A 68 8.74 25.35 -16.71
CA GLY A 68 9.90 24.71 -17.36
C GLY A 68 11.01 24.21 -16.43
N LEU A 69 10.89 24.40 -15.13
CA LEU A 69 11.83 23.86 -14.13
C LEU A 69 11.33 22.50 -13.63
N TYR A 70 12.16 21.47 -13.75
CA TYR A 70 11.83 20.15 -13.23
C TYR A 70 11.83 20.13 -11.69
N THR A 71 10.74 19.72 -11.10
CA THR A 71 10.62 19.48 -9.64
C THR A 71 10.29 18.03 -9.40
N ALA A 72 11.10 17.34 -8.59
CA ALA A 72 10.87 15.95 -8.26
C ALA A 72 9.60 15.81 -7.40
N GLY A 73 8.61 15.06 -7.89
CA GLY A 73 7.34 14.84 -7.19
C GLY A 73 7.40 13.73 -6.15
N GLY A 74 8.30 12.77 -6.32
CA GLY A 74 8.39 11.59 -5.47
C GLY A 74 7.43 10.48 -5.87
N VAL A 75 7.23 9.53 -4.97
CA VAL A 75 6.42 8.33 -5.16
C VAL A 75 5.61 8.03 -3.91
N THR A 76 4.43 7.47 -4.10
CA THR A 76 3.59 6.93 -3.00
C THR A 76 3.33 5.45 -3.20
N LEU A 77 3.11 4.73 -2.11
CA LEU A 77 2.79 3.31 -2.08
C LEU A 77 1.29 3.12 -1.85
N SER A 78 0.68 2.24 -2.64
CA SER A 78 -0.64 1.68 -2.38
C SER A 78 -0.52 0.18 -2.14
N VAL A 79 -1.10 -0.32 -1.05
CA VAL A 79 -1.12 -1.75 -0.75
C VAL A 79 -2.54 -2.26 -0.88
N THR A 80 -2.73 -3.26 -1.74
CA THR A 80 -4.04 -3.87 -2.01
C THR A 80 -3.98 -5.36 -1.67
N ARG A 81 -4.97 -5.90 -0.94
CA ARG A 81 -5.12 -7.35 -0.76
C ARG A 81 -5.89 -7.94 -1.94
N LEU A 82 -5.35 -9.02 -2.48
CA LEU A 82 -5.94 -9.75 -3.61
C LEU A 82 -7.00 -10.73 -3.09
N ILE A 83 -8.11 -10.21 -2.59
CA ILE A 83 -9.19 -11.01 -1.98
C ILE A 83 -9.91 -11.88 -3.01
N ASP A 84 -9.93 -11.49 -4.28
CA ASP A 84 -10.59 -12.21 -5.38
C ASP A 84 -9.80 -13.44 -5.85
N GLN A 85 -8.53 -13.56 -5.47
CA GLN A 85 -7.72 -14.72 -5.85
C GLN A 85 -8.03 -15.91 -4.94
N SER A 86 -8.50 -17.00 -5.54
CA SER A 86 -8.72 -18.25 -4.86
C SER A 86 -7.44 -19.09 -4.86
N ALA A 87 -7.06 -19.59 -3.70
CA ALA A 87 -5.99 -20.58 -3.57
C ALA A 87 -6.50 -22.01 -3.82
N ALA A 88 -5.57 -22.97 -3.94
CA ALA A 88 -5.92 -24.38 -4.03
C ALA A 88 -6.61 -24.86 -2.74
N LEU A 89 -7.71 -25.59 -2.88
CA LEU A 89 -8.39 -26.20 -1.74
C LEU A 89 -7.52 -27.35 -1.19
N ILE A 90 -7.30 -27.33 0.11
CA ILE A 90 -6.54 -28.37 0.82
C ILE A 90 -7.52 -29.20 1.63
N ALA A 91 -7.44 -30.53 1.50
CA ALA A 91 -8.22 -31.43 2.31
C ALA A 91 -7.65 -31.50 3.75
N THR A 92 -8.48 -31.25 4.74
CA THR A 92 -8.14 -31.34 6.15
C THR A 92 -8.82 -32.57 6.77
N ALA A 93 -8.30 -33.05 7.89
CA ALA A 93 -8.91 -34.16 8.64
C ALA A 93 -10.00 -33.68 9.63
N ASN A 94 -10.18 -32.36 9.75
CA ASN A 94 -11.13 -31.80 10.71
C ASN A 94 -12.50 -31.61 10.02
N PRO A 95 -13.59 -32.23 10.54
CA PRO A 95 -14.91 -32.19 9.92
C PRO A 95 -15.61 -30.83 10.01
N THR A 96 -15.08 -29.90 10.80
CA THR A 96 -15.62 -28.53 10.94
C THR A 96 -15.01 -27.53 10.00
N ASP A 97 -13.97 -27.89 9.25
CA ASP A 97 -13.34 -27.01 8.31
C ASP A 97 -14.21 -26.84 7.06
N LEU A 98 -14.50 -25.59 6.74
CA LEU A 98 -15.31 -25.20 5.61
C LEU A 98 -14.48 -24.34 4.66
N ALA A 99 -14.63 -24.56 3.35
CA ALA A 99 -14.02 -23.74 2.34
C ALA A 99 -15.02 -23.42 1.23
N VAL A 100 -14.98 -22.19 0.74
CA VAL A 100 -15.81 -21.75 -0.39
C VAL A 100 -15.08 -22.01 -1.70
N ARG A 101 -15.77 -22.70 -2.63
CA ARG A 101 -15.28 -22.89 -4.00
C ARG A 101 -16.00 -21.94 -4.94
N GLY A 102 -15.26 -21.02 -5.53
CA GLY A 102 -15.78 -20.01 -6.44
C GLY A 102 -15.70 -18.60 -5.84
N SER A 103 -16.39 -17.66 -6.45
CA SER A 103 -16.47 -16.26 -6.00
C SER A 103 -17.58 -16.11 -4.94
N GLY A 104 -17.18 -16.15 -3.69
CA GLY A 104 -18.10 -15.96 -2.57
C GLY A 104 -17.34 -15.79 -1.26
N PHE A 105 -18.05 -15.30 -0.23
CA PHE A 105 -17.49 -15.10 1.10
C PHE A 105 -18.41 -15.77 2.12
N LEU A 106 -17.81 -16.23 3.22
CA LEU A 106 -18.56 -16.73 4.37
C LEU A 106 -18.94 -15.56 5.28
N PRO A 107 -20.24 -15.27 5.48
CA PRO A 107 -20.63 -14.29 6.48
C PRO A 107 -20.33 -14.87 7.88
N VAL A 108 -19.58 -14.12 8.67
CA VAL A 108 -19.25 -14.46 10.05
C VAL A 108 -19.71 -13.38 11.00
N THR A 109 -20.10 -13.76 12.19
CA THR A 109 -20.51 -12.84 13.26
C THR A 109 -19.77 -13.21 14.53
N SER A 110 -19.25 -12.23 15.26
CA SER A 110 -18.64 -12.49 16.55
C SER A 110 -19.67 -13.03 17.56
N LEU A 111 -19.28 -14.00 18.37
CA LEU A 111 -20.17 -14.60 19.35
C LEU A 111 -20.73 -13.59 20.36
N SER A 112 -19.99 -12.50 20.63
CA SER A 112 -20.42 -11.40 21.49
C SER A 112 -21.52 -10.53 20.88
N ALA A 113 -21.67 -10.49 19.56
CA ALA A 113 -22.70 -9.72 18.87
C ALA A 113 -24.05 -10.41 18.84
N ILE A 114 -24.09 -11.72 19.01
CA ILE A 114 -25.35 -12.52 18.98
C ILE A 114 -26.28 -12.14 20.16
N GLY A 115 -25.73 -11.65 21.27
CA GLY A 115 -26.51 -11.22 22.45
C GLY A 115 -27.08 -9.80 22.41
N SER A 116 -26.63 -8.94 21.48
CA SER A 116 -27.00 -7.52 21.41
C SER A 116 -28.11 -7.22 20.38
N GLY A 117 -28.57 -8.22 19.62
CA GLY A 117 -29.60 -8.02 18.58
C GLY A 117 -29.13 -7.27 17.34
N GLU A 118 -27.90 -6.82 17.33
CA GLU A 118 -27.23 -6.21 16.19
C GLU A 118 -26.27 -7.22 15.59
N MET A 119 -26.51 -7.62 14.35
CA MET A 119 -25.63 -8.54 13.62
C MET A 119 -24.70 -7.75 12.69
N PRO A 120 -23.53 -7.27 13.15
CA PRO A 120 -22.51 -6.82 12.22
C PRO A 120 -22.02 -8.04 11.45
N MET A 121 -22.38 -8.14 10.18
CA MET A 121 -21.86 -9.20 9.29
C MET A 121 -20.48 -8.79 8.83
N GLU A 122 -19.49 -9.53 9.28
CA GLU A 122 -18.13 -9.48 8.75
C GLU A 122 -17.97 -10.57 7.70
N LEU A 123 -17.30 -10.28 6.59
CA LEU A 123 -17.04 -11.24 5.53
C LEU A 123 -15.69 -11.89 5.75
N ALA A 124 -15.65 -13.19 6.01
CA ALA A 124 -14.43 -13.97 6.06
C ALA A 124 -14.07 -14.47 4.66
N THR A 125 -12.80 -14.35 4.31
CA THR A 125 -12.21 -14.80 3.04
C THR A 125 -11.42 -16.09 3.20
#